data_448a334717750299c1700402ddc5250e
#
_entry.id   448a334717750299c1700402ddc5250e
#
_cell.length_a   1.000
_cell.length_b   1.000
_cell.length_c   1.000
_cell.angle_alpha   90.00
_cell.angle_beta   90.00
_cell.angle_gamma   90.00
#
_symmetry.space_group_name_H-M   'P 1'
#
loop_
_entity.id
_entity.type
_entity.pdbx_description
1 polymer ?
#
loop_
_entity_poly.entity_id
_entity_poly.type
_entity_poly.pdbx_seq_one_letter_code
_entity_poly.pdbx_strand_id
1 'polypeptide(L)'
;VLRKDPQIIEELKECIRRHRSTEAAIDELHEKYESANRDIYYGYIVKLFQIIGYDCRLSRGGQNYERADAILFIGGKAVPIEIKSPGEEKELSVKGIRQALENKIILLARNTYPTDRNITSLVVGYNTPNTRSEVHELIEDIFTAYEIKIGVIGFKALLAFALSAVVDERVSGIKDLENLKGVSHA
;
A
#
# COMPACT_ATOMS: atom_id res chain seq x y z
N VAL A 1 -16.52 -12.15 -1.35
CA VAL A 1 -17.23 -10.89 -1.09
C VAL A 1 -16.32 -10.01 -0.25
N LEU A 2 -15.88 -8.89 -0.85
CA LEU A 2 -15.09 -7.86 -0.18
C LEU A 2 -15.88 -7.26 0.99
N ARG A 3 -15.45 -7.55 2.21
CA ARG A 3 -16.02 -6.92 3.40
C ARG A 3 -15.32 -5.59 3.66
N LYS A 4 -15.95 -4.50 3.23
CA LYS A 4 -15.53 -3.15 3.60
C LYS A 4 -15.91 -2.89 5.06
N ASP A 5 -14.95 -2.41 5.86
CA ASP A 5 -15.21 -2.12 7.28
C ASP A 5 -16.11 -0.89 7.43
N PRO A 6 -17.34 -1.04 7.97
CA PRO A 6 -18.27 0.08 8.07
C PRO A 6 -17.82 1.15 9.06
N GLN A 7 -17.03 0.81 10.08
CA GLN A 7 -16.52 1.78 11.05
C GLN A 7 -15.50 2.72 10.39
N ILE A 8 -14.62 2.18 9.56
CA ILE A 8 -13.62 2.99 8.83
C ILE A 8 -14.30 3.84 7.77
N ILE A 9 -15.29 3.29 7.06
CA ILE A 9 -16.09 4.08 6.10
C ILE A 9 -16.75 5.28 6.81
N GLU A 10 -17.34 5.09 7.98
CA GLU A 10 -17.93 6.19 8.76
C GLU A 10 -16.89 7.19 9.24
N GLU A 11 -15.72 6.73 9.67
CA GLU A 11 -14.60 7.61 10.04
C GLU A 11 -14.20 8.51 8.87
N LEU A 12 -14.04 7.93 7.67
CA LEU A 12 -13.69 8.68 6.45
C LEU A 12 -14.77 9.69 6.07
N LYS A 13 -16.04 9.28 6.08
CA LYS A 13 -17.18 10.16 5.79
C LYS A 13 -17.27 11.30 6.79
N GLU A 14 -17.12 11.02 8.07
CA GLU A 14 -17.17 12.02 9.13
C GLU A 14 -16.04 13.04 8.98
N CYS A 15 -14.84 12.58 8.66
CA CYS A 15 -13.70 13.45 8.43
C CYS A 15 -13.93 14.39 7.25
N ILE A 16 -14.49 13.89 6.14
CA ILE A 16 -14.87 14.73 4.99
C ILE A 16 -15.91 15.79 5.37
N ARG A 17 -16.93 15.44 6.17
CA ARG A 17 -17.96 16.38 6.60
C ARG A 17 -17.43 17.52 7.46
N ARG A 18 -16.42 17.24 8.30
CA ARG A 18 -15.81 18.25 9.19
C ARG A 18 -14.89 19.22 8.46
N HIS A 19 -14.35 18.83 7.32
CA HIS A 19 -13.35 19.60 6.61
C HIS A 19 -13.91 20.22 5.32
N ARG A 20 -13.40 21.41 5.00
CA ARG A 20 -13.78 22.12 3.76
C ARG A 20 -13.04 21.61 2.53
N SER A 21 -11.95 20.86 2.73
CA SER A 21 -11.14 20.32 1.63
C SER A 21 -10.75 18.87 1.91
N THR A 22 -10.55 18.13 0.84
CA THR A 22 -10.04 16.75 0.93
C THR A 22 -8.63 16.71 1.53
N GLU A 23 -7.78 17.68 1.23
CA GLU A 23 -6.43 17.79 1.77
C GLU A 23 -6.44 17.90 3.30
N ALA A 24 -7.31 18.76 3.85
CA ALA A 24 -7.43 18.90 5.30
C ALA A 24 -7.92 17.61 5.97
N ALA A 25 -8.82 16.88 5.32
CA ALA A 25 -9.27 15.57 5.81
C ALA A 25 -8.13 14.54 5.80
N ILE A 26 -7.33 14.50 4.74
CA ILE A 26 -6.16 13.63 4.63
C ILE A 26 -5.14 13.96 5.72
N ASP A 27 -4.85 15.24 5.93
CA ASP A 27 -3.89 15.68 6.95
C ASP A 27 -4.33 15.26 8.36
N GLU A 28 -5.61 15.41 8.69
CA GLU A 28 -6.14 14.95 9.99
C GLU A 28 -5.96 13.44 10.18
N LEU A 29 -6.32 12.65 9.19
CA LEU A 29 -6.21 11.19 9.26
C LEU A 29 -4.75 10.74 9.31
N HIS A 30 -3.88 11.35 8.54
CA HIS A 30 -2.45 11.09 8.57
C HIS A 30 -1.85 11.36 9.95
N GLU A 31 -2.17 12.50 10.55
CA GLU A 31 -1.73 12.87 11.89
C GLU A 31 -2.31 11.93 12.96
N LYS A 32 -3.59 11.55 12.84
CA LYS A 32 -4.24 10.64 13.78
C LYS A 32 -3.51 9.30 13.92
N TYR A 33 -2.96 8.77 12.83
CA TYR A 33 -2.28 7.47 12.81
C TYR A 33 -0.76 7.56 13.00
N GLU A 34 -0.20 8.74 13.22
CA GLU A 34 1.24 8.92 13.44
C GLU A 34 1.79 8.12 14.63
N SER A 35 1.00 7.99 15.69
CA SER A 35 1.36 7.24 16.90
C SER A 35 0.76 5.84 16.96
N ALA A 36 0.11 5.39 15.91
CA ALA A 36 -0.47 4.05 15.87
C ALA A 36 0.61 2.97 15.99
N ASN A 37 0.33 1.93 16.78
CA ASN A 37 1.22 0.78 16.80
C ASN A 37 1.17 0.03 15.45
N ARG A 38 2.19 -0.82 15.24
CA ARG A 38 2.37 -1.59 14.01
C ARG A 38 1.12 -2.36 13.61
N ASP A 39 0.52 -3.10 14.53
CA ASP A 39 -0.61 -3.99 14.21
C ASP A 39 -1.87 -3.19 13.82
N ILE A 40 -2.15 -2.10 14.51
CA ILE A 40 -3.25 -1.19 14.19
C ILE A 40 -3.01 -0.57 12.81
N TYR A 41 -1.81 -0.09 12.55
CA TYR A 41 -1.47 0.56 11.27
C TYR A 41 -1.58 -0.42 10.10
N TYR A 42 -1.01 -1.63 10.23
CA TYR A 42 -1.08 -2.66 9.17
C TYR A 42 -2.52 -3.05 8.86
N GLY A 43 -3.34 -3.27 9.88
CA GLY A 43 -4.76 -3.56 9.70
C GLY A 43 -5.50 -2.43 9.00
N TYR A 44 -5.19 -1.19 9.35
CA TYR A 44 -5.79 -0.02 8.73
C TYR A 44 -5.44 0.10 7.24
N ILE A 45 -4.17 -0.09 6.88
CA ILE A 45 -3.73 -0.10 5.48
C ILE A 45 -4.49 -1.14 4.65
N VAL A 46 -4.62 -2.36 5.16
CA VAL A 46 -5.37 -3.42 4.48
C VAL A 46 -6.83 -3.03 4.27
N LYS A 47 -7.47 -2.45 5.28
CA LYS A 47 -8.85 -2.00 5.20
C LYS A 47 -9.06 -0.85 4.22
N LEU A 48 -8.08 0.05 4.08
CA LEU A 48 -8.12 1.09 3.05
C LEU A 48 -8.10 0.49 1.65
N PHE A 49 -7.25 -0.49 1.38
CA PHE A 49 -7.27 -1.19 0.08
C PHE A 49 -8.60 -1.88 -0.17
N GLN A 50 -9.22 -2.48 0.84
CA GLN A 50 -10.55 -3.09 0.71
C GLN A 50 -11.62 -2.05 0.37
N ILE A 51 -11.59 -0.88 0.99
CA ILE A 51 -12.51 0.23 0.71
C ILE A 51 -12.35 0.72 -0.73
N ILE A 52 -11.11 0.80 -1.22
CA ILE A 52 -10.81 1.19 -2.61
C ILE A 52 -11.36 0.15 -3.62
N GLY A 53 -11.54 -1.10 -3.20
CA GLY A 53 -12.16 -2.13 -4.03
C GLY A 53 -11.31 -3.37 -4.27
N TYR A 54 -10.20 -3.54 -3.55
CA TYR A 54 -9.32 -4.71 -3.71
C TYR A 54 -9.62 -5.83 -2.70
N ASP A 55 -9.45 -7.06 -3.14
CA ASP A 55 -9.26 -8.19 -2.23
C ASP A 55 -7.85 -8.09 -1.64
N CYS A 56 -7.76 -7.61 -0.42
CA CYS A 56 -6.52 -7.42 0.31
C CYS A 56 -6.64 -8.05 1.69
N ARG A 57 -5.59 -8.74 2.12
CA ARG A 57 -5.56 -9.43 3.41
C ARG A 57 -4.17 -9.37 4.03
N LEU A 58 -4.15 -9.31 5.36
CA LEU A 58 -2.91 -9.45 6.12
C LEU A 58 -2.35 -10.86 5.95
N SER A 59 -1.03 -10.96 5.85
CA SER A 59 -0.34 -12.24 5.90
C SER A 59 -0.45 -12.83 7.30
N ARG A 60 -0.59 -14.15 7.37
CA ARG A 60 -0.65 -14.87 8.65
C ARG A 60 0.74 -15.01 9.23
N GLY A 61 0.96 -14.44 10.42
CA GLY A 61 2.21 -14.61 11.14
C GLY A 61 2.57 -16.08 11.39
N GLY A 62 3.85 -16.39 11.28
CA GLY A 62 4.36 -17.74 11.53
C GLY A 62 4.35 -18.69 10.34
N GLN A 63 3.86 -18.27 9.19
CA GLN A 63 3.94 -19.06 7.96
C GLN A 63 5.15 -18.63 7.13
N ASN A 64 6.16 -19.49 7.06
CA ASN A 64 7.44 -19.21 6.39
C ASN A 64 7.36 -18.91 4.88
N TYR A 65 6.21 -19.10 4.26
CA TYR A 65 5.99 -18.84 2.84
C TYR A 65 5.30 -17.51 2.56
N GLU A 66 4.77 -16.82 3.57
CA GLU A 66 4.20 -15.49 3.45
C GLU A 66 5.13 -14.46 4.11
N ARG A 67 6.12 -13.98 3.35
CA ARG A 67 7.08 -12.97 3.83
C ARG A 67 6.53 -11.56 3.75
N ALA A 68 5.64 -11.28 2.80
CA ALA A 68 4.99 -9.99 2.69
C ALA A 68 4.07 -9.71 3.88
N ASP A 69 3.92 -8.45 4.26
CA ASP A 69 3.01 -8.04 5.35
C ASP A 69 1.55 -8.21 4.97
N ALA A 70 1.23 -8.01 3.69
CA ALA A 70 -0.11 -8.20 3.15
C ALA A 70 -0.02 -8.68 1.69
N ILE A 71 -1.12 -9.25 1.21
CA ILE A 71 -1.29 -9.66 -0.18
C ILE A 71 -2.55 -9.01 -0.74
N LEU A 72 -2.45 -8.45 -1.92
CA LEU A 72 -3.54 -7.86 -2.68
C LEU A 72 -3.71 -8.64 -3.99
N PHE A 73 -4.95 -8.87 -4.42
CA PHE A 73 -5.23 -9.59 -5.66
C PHE A 73 -5.83 -8.67 -6.71
N ILE A 74 -5.28 -8.72 -7.92
CA ILE A 74 -5.77 -8.00 -9.10
C ILE A 74 -5.93 -9.02 -10.23
N GLY A 75 -7.17 -9.20 -10.71
CA GLY A 75 -7.44 -10.17 -11.77
C GLY A 75 -6.97 -11.59 -11.44
N GLY A 76 -7.05 -12.00 -10.17
CA GLY A 76 -6.59 -13.30 -9.70
C GLY A 76 -5.08 -13.42 -9.49
N LYS A 77 -4.31 -12.37 -9.75
CA LYS A 77 -2.86 -12.32 -9.56
C LYS A 77 -2.51 -11.64 -8.25
N ALA A 78 -1.55 -12.19 -7.54
CA ALA A 78 -1.10 -11.68 -6.24
C ALA A 78 -0.08 -10.55 -6.39
N VAL A 79 -0.28 -9.50 -5.60
CA VAL A 79 0.64 -8.37 -5.44
C VAL A 79 1.08 -8.36 -3.98
N PRO A 80 2.35 -8.62 -3.67
CA PRO A 80 2.83 -8.54 -2.30
C PRO A 80 2.95 -7.09 -1.84
N ILE A 81 2.68 -6.84 -0.57
CA ILE A 81 2.76 -5.51 0.03
C ILE A 81 3.68 -5.56 1.25
N GLU A 82 4.69 -4.72 1.24
CA GLU A 82 5.50 -4.37 2.41
C GLU A 82 4.92 -3.12 3.05
N ILE A 83 4.67 -3.13 4.35
CA ILE A 83 4.11 -2.00 5.08
C ILE A 83 5.12 -1.48 6.08
N LYS A 84 5.36 -0.17 6.08
CA LYS A 84 6.20 0.51 7.07
C LYS A 84 5.34 1.45 7.89
N SER A 85 5.16 1.12 9.17
CA SER A 85 4.47 1.99 10.12
C SER A 85 5.33 3.22 10.46
N PRO A 86 4.73 4.32 10.93
CA PRO A 86 5.49 5.51 11.31
C PRO A 86 6.50 5.25 12.45
N GLY A 87 6.24 4.25 13.31
CA GLY A 87 7.19 3.84 14.36
C GLY A 87 8.38 3.06 13.82
N GLU A 88 8.24 2.39 12.69
CA GLU A 88 9.33 1.67 12.03
C GLU A 88 10.18 2.60 11.17
N GLU A 89 9.53 3.38 10.31
CA GLU A 89 10.17 4.37 9.43
C GLU A 89 9.21 5.55 9.20
N LYS A 90 9.59 6.75 9.64
CA LYS A 90 8.79 7.95 9.35
C LYS A 90 8.82 8.33 7.89
N GLU A 91 9.98 8.21 7.25
CA GLU A 91 10.17 8.38 5.80
C GLU A 91 10.67 7.07 5.23
N LEU A 92 10.07 6.62 4.13
CA LEU A 92 10.43 5.36 3.51
C LEU A 92 11.88 5.36 3.05
N SER A 93 12.64 4.34 3.45
CA SER A 93 14.03 4.15 3.13
C SER A 93 14.24 3.00 2.13
N VAL A 94 15.49 2.83 1.69
CA VAL A 94 15.91 1.71 0.82
C VAL A 94 15.64 0.33 1.43
N LYS A 95 15.54 0.25 2.75
CA LYS A 95 15.22 -1.01 3.44
C LYS A 95 13.85 -1.55 3.02
N GLY A 96 12.84 -0.70 2.96
CA GLY A 96 11.51 -1.09 2.49
C GLY A 96 11.52 -1.59 1.04
N ILE A 97 12.30 -0.95 0.19
CA ILE A 97 12.46 -1.34 -1.22
C ILE A 97 13.12 -2.73 -1.35
N ARG A 98 14.18 -2.98 -0.58
CA ARG A 98 14.84 -4.30 -0.55
C ARG A 98 13.91 -5.40 -0.08
N GLN A 99 13.10 -5.12 0.94
CA GLN A 99 12.11 -6.07 1.45
C GLN A 99 11.02 -6.35 0.41
N ALA A 100 10.55 -5.35 -0.32
CA ALA A 100 9.59 -5.53 -1.40
C ALA A 100 10.15 -6.39 -2.55
N LEU A 101 11.42 -6.21 -2.89
CA LEU A 101 12.11 -7.08 -3.86
C LEU A 101 12.17 -8.52 -3.35
N GLU A 102 12.59 -8.73 -2.11
CA GLU A 102 12.63 -10.06 -1.48
C GLU A 102 11.24 -10.71 -1.48
N ASN A 103 10.21 -9.98 -1.12
CA ASN A 103 8.81 -10.46 -1.14
C ASN A 103 8.43 -10.98 -2.54
N LYS A 104 8.79 -10.22 -3.58
CA LYS A 104 8.49 -10.60 -4.96
C LYS A 104 9.23 -11.85 -5.41
N ILE A 105 10.51 -11.94 -5.10
CA ILE A 105 11.34 -13.11 -5.42
C ILE A 105 10.78 -14.36 -4.75
N ILE A 106 10.43 -14.28 -3.48
CA ILE A 106 9.89 -15.40 -2.71
C ILE A 106 8.53 -15.83 -3.25
N LEU A 107 7.66 -14.88 -3.56
CA LEU A 107 6.34 -15.17 -4.12
C LEU A 107 6.45 -15.89 -5.47
N LEU A 108 7.33 -15.44 -6.35
CA LEU A 108 7.61 -16.07 -7.64
C LEU A 108 8.20 -17.48 -7.48
N ALA A 109 9.16 -17.64 -6.56
CA ALA A 109 9.88 -18.91 -6.37
C ALA A 109 9.00 -19.98 -5.73
N ARG A 110 8.16 -19.62 -4.78
CA ARG A 110 7.37 -20.58 -3.99
C ARG A 110 6.00 -20.90 -4.59
N ASN A 111 5.52 -20.12 -5.54
CA ASN A 111 4.23 -20.31 -6.22
C ASN A 111 3.03 -20.45 -5.26
N THR A 112 3.07 -19.81 -4.11
CA THR A 112 2.00 -19.85 -3.11
C THR A 112 0.70 -19.27 -3.66
N TYR A 113 0.81 -18.19 -4.44
CA TYR A 113 -0.29 -17.55 -5.16
C TYR A 113 0.11 -17.30 -6.61
N PRO A 114 -0.86 -17.34 -7.56
CA PRO A 114 -0.57 -16.96 -8.95
C PRO A 114 -0.05 -15.52 -9.01
N THR A 115 1.07 -15.34 -9.67
CA THR A 115 1.62 -14.01 -9.96
C THR A 115 2.52 -14.09 -11.19
N ASP A 116 2.81 -12.94 -11.79
CA ASP A 116 3.72 -12.81 -12.91
C ASP A 116 4.88 -11.88 -12.54
N ARG A 117 6.04 -12.09 -13.14
CA ARG A 117 7.23 -11.28 -12.90
C ARG A 117 7.01 -9.79 -13.17
N ASN A 118 6.20 -9.45 -14.17
CA ASN A 118 5.89 -8.07 -14.56
C ASN A 118 4.84 -7.38 -13.70
N ILE A 119 4.21 -8.11 -12.77
CA ILE A 119 3.32 -7.50 -11.78
C ILE A 119 4.16 -6.89 -10.65
N THR A 120 3.80 -5.69 -10.24
CA THR A 120 4.54 -4.92 -9.23
C THR A 120 4.59 -5.61 -7.86
N SER A 121 5.58 -5.23 -7.07
CA SER A 121 5.63 -5.43 -5.62
C SER A 121 5.47 -4.07 -4.95
N LEU A 122 4.58 -3.96 -3.97
CA LEU A 122 4.22 -2.68 -3.37
C LEU A 122 4.91 -2.46 -2.02
N VAL A 123 5.23 -1.20 -1.76
CA VAL A 123 5.59 -0.69 -0.44
C VAL A 123 4.64 0.43 -0.07
N VAL A 124 4.06 0.35 1.12
CA VAL A 124 3.27 1.43 1.70
C VAL A 124 4.07 2.06 2.83
N GLY A 125 4.39 3.33 2.70
CA GLY A 125 5.14 4.10 3.70
C GLY A 125 4.29 5.21 4.30
N TYR A 126 4.61 5.60 5.54
CA TYR A 126 3.92 6.70 6.21
C TYR A 126 4.18 8.03 5.48
N ASN A 127 5.45 8.36 5.27
CA ASN A 127 5.84 9.45 4.37
C ASN A 127 6.63 8.88 3.17
N THR A 128 6.37 9.44 2.00
CA THR A 128 7.11 9.10 0.79
C THR A 128 8.56 9.60 0.87
N PRO A 129 9.50 8.93 0.18
CA PRO A 129 10.87 9.41 0.11
C PRO A 129 10.94 10.78 -0.56
N ASN A 130 11.84 11.64 -0.08
CA ASN A 130 12.10 12.93 -0.73
C ASN A 130 12.70 12.73 -2.13
N THR A 131 12.73 13.78 -2.93
CA THR A 131 13.16 13.72 -4.34
C THR A 131 14.64 13.36 -4.53
N ARG A 132 15.47 13.52 -3.50
CA ARG A 132 16.92 13.19 -3.52
C ARG A 132 17.23 11.83 -2.88
N SER A 133 16.21 11.10 -2.46
CA SER A 133 16.40 9.80 -1.81
C SER A 133 16.99 8.77 -2.77
N GLU A 134 17.89 7.95 -2.26
CA GLU A 134 18.44 6.77 -2.95
C GLU A 134 17.36 5.74 -3.34
N VAL A 135 16.17 5.84 -2.76
CA VAL A 135 15.03 4.97 -3.07
C VAL A 135 14.71 5.00 -4.57
N HIS A 136 14.72 6.17 -5.18
CA HIS A 136 14.40 6.32 -6.61
C HIS A 136 15.39 5.60 -7.51
N GLU A 137 16.69 5.75 -7.23
CA GLU A 137 17.75 5.06 -7.98
C GLU A 137 17.65 3.54 -7.79
N LEU A 138 17.44 3.08 -6.57
CA LEU A 138 17.33 1.64 -6.29
C LEU A 138 16.16 0.99 -7.03
N ILE A 139 15.01 1.66 -7.11
CA ILE A 139 13.85 1.17 -7.87
C ILE A 139 14.20 1.01 -9.35
N GLU A 140 14.90 1.99 -9.94
CA GLU A 140 15.36 1.91 -11.33
C GLU A 140 16.42 0.81 -11.53
N ASP A 141 17.35 0.66 -10.62
CA ASP A 141 18.38 -0.38 -10.67
C ASP A 141 17.78 -1.79 -10.62
N ILE A 142 16.79 -1.99 -9.74
CA ILE A 142 16.06 -3.26 -9.64
C ILE A 142 15.34 -3.56 -10.96
N PHE A 143 14.68 -2.58 -11.54
CA PHE A 143 14.00 -2.77 -12.81
C PHE A 143 14.99 -3.07 -13.95
N THR A 144 16.09 -2.37 -14.00
CA THR A 144 17.14 -2.57 -15.02
C THR A 144 17.75 -3.97 -14.92
N ALA A 145 18.05 -4.43 -13.70
CA ALA A 145 18.72 -5.71 -13.48
C ALA A 145 17.78 -6.93 -13.57
N TYR A 146 16.55 -6.81 -13.08
CA TYR A 146 15.63 -7.94 -12.89
C TYR A 146 14.32 -7.82 -13.65
N GLU A 147 14.00 -6.68 -14.23
CA GLU A 147 12.68 -6.35 -14.80
C GLU A 147 11.54 -6.49 -13.77
N ILE A 148 11.87 -6.30 -12.51
CA ILE A 148 10.90 -6.28 -11.39
C ILE A 148 10.57 -4.84 -11.05
N LYS A 149 9.26 -4.53 -11.04
CA LYS A 149 8.76 -3.22 -10.65
C LYS A 149 8.53 -3.17 -9.14
N ILE A 150 8.98 -2.09 -8.51
CA ILE A 150 8.63 -1.76 -7.14
C ILE A 150 7.81 -0.49 -7.16
N GLY A 151 6.58 -0.57 -6.67
CA GLY A 151 5.68 0.56 -6.53
C GLY A 151 5.64 1.05 -5.09
N VAL A 152 5.61 2.37 -4.92
CA VAL A 152 5.52 3.02 -3.62
C VAL A 152 4.23 3.81 -3.52
N ILE A 153 3.46 3.56 -2.47
CA ILE A 153 2.25 4.32 -2.15
C ILE A 153 2.44 4.95 -0.76
N GLY A 154 2.43 6.28 -0.70
CA GLY A 154 2.43 6.99 0.57
C GLY A 154 1.07 6.87 1.27
N PHE A 155 1.07 6.95 2.59
CA PHE A 155 -0.16 6.86 3.37
C PHE A 155 -1.18 7.94 2.99
N LYS A 156 -0.72 9.18 2.73
CA LYS A 156 -1.59 10.26 2.26
C LYS A 156 -2.25 9.95 0.91
N ALA A 157 -1.48 9.38 -0.03
CA ALA A 157 -2.03 8.98 -1.33
C ALA A 157 -3.07 7.87 -1.17
N LEU A 158 -2.80 6.87 -0.33
CA LEU A 158 -3.73 5.79 -0.06
C LEU A 158 -5.03 6.31 0.59
N LEU A 159 -4.93 7.25 1.53
CA LEU A 159 -6.08 7.95 2.12
C LEU A 159 -6.87 8.70 1.06
N ALA A 160 -6.21 9.40 0.14
CA ALA A 160 -6.87 10.11 -0.95
C ALA A 160 -7.68 9.17 -1.84
N PHE A 161 -7.13 8.03 -2.22
CA PHE A 161 -7.85 7.01 -2.99
C PHE A 161 -9.05 6.44 -2.22
N ALA A 162 -8.89 6.17 -0.93
CA ALA A 162 -9.98 5.67 -0.08
C ALA A 162 -11.10 6.69 0.09
N LEU A 163 -10.76 7.96 0.32
CA LEU A 163 -11.73 9.05 0.41
C LEU A 163 -12.50 9.22 -0.91
N SER A 164 -11.82 9.16 -2.04
CA SER A 164 -12.48 9.21 -3.36
C SER A 164 -13.46 8.05 -3.55
N ALA A 165 -13.09 6.84 -3.15
CA ALA A 165 -13.97 5.67 -3.25
C ALA A 165 -15.20 5.77 -2.34
N VAL A 166 -15.09 6.43 -1.19
CA VAL A 166 -16.20 6.65 -0.26
C VAL A 166 -17.15 7.74 -0.76
N VAL A 167 -16.62 8.78 -1.39
CA VAL A 167 -17.42 9.91 -1.93
C VAL A 167 -18.12 9.51 -3.23
N ASP A 168 -17.45 8.80 -4.11
CA ASP A 168 -18.00 8.36 -5.39
C ASP A 168 -17.84 6.83 -5.52
N GLU A 169 -18.92 6.11 -5.25
CA GLU A 169 -18.96 4.64 -5.32
C GLU A 169 -18.65 4.08 -6.72
N ARG A 170 -18.70 4.92 -7.76
CA ARG A 170 -18.33 4.52 -9.13
C ARG A 170 -16.82 4.48 -9.35
N VAL A 171 -16.07 5.18 -8.49
CA VAL A 171 -14.61 5.15 -8.52
C VAL A 171 -14.14 3.92 -7.75
N SER A 172 -13.57 2.95 -8.43
CA SER A 172 -13.00 1.76 -7.81
C SER A 172 -11.60 1.49 -8.34
N GLY A 173 -10.71 1.12 -7.42
CA GLY A 173 -9.34 0.79 -7.75
C GLY A 173 -8.44 2.01 -7.98
N ILE A 174 -7.17 1.71 -8.12
CA ILE A 174 -6.11 2.65 -8.48
C ILE A 174 -5.69 2.31 -9.89
N LYS A 175 -5.72 3.32 -10.77
CA LYS A 175 -5.41 3.11 -12.20
C LYS A 175 -4.03 2.47 -12.36
N ASP A 176 -3.99 1.36 -13.07
CA ASP A 176 -2.77 0.66 -13.46
C ASP A 176 -1.86 0.26 -12.27
N LEU A 177 -2.48 -0.06 -11.12
CA LEU A 177 -1.74 -0.40 -9.88
C LEU A 177 -0.80 -1.59 -10.09
N GLU A 178 -1.20 -2.59 -10.87
CA GLU A 178 -0.41 -3.79 -11.17
C GLU A 178 0.91 -3.50 -11.88
N ASN A 179 1.02 -2.36 -12.53
CA ASN A 179 2.23 -1.92 -13.25
C ASN A 179 2.96 -0.76 -12.57
N LEU A 180 2.58 -0.39 -11.36
CA LEU A 180 3.17 0.74 -10.67
C LEU A 180 4.67 0.54 -10.45
N LYS A 181 5.47 1.48 -10.94
CA LYS A 181 6.91 1.59 -10.69
C LYS A 181 7.21 2.98 -10.16
N GLY A 182 7.89 3.05 -9.02
CA GLY A 182 8.16 4.31 -8.36
C GLY A 182 6.98 4.80 -7.51
N VAL A 183 7.02 6.06 -7.12
CA VAL A 183 6.04 6.67 -6.21
C VAL A 183 4.74 7.01 -6.93
N SER A 184 3.60 6.53 -6.39
CA SER A 184 2.28 6.89 -6.89
C SER A 184 1.93 8.32 -6.51
N HIS A 185 1.36 9.03 -7.45
CA HIS A 185 0.77 10.36 -7.26
C HIS A 185 -0.76 10.23 -7.30
N ALA A 186 -1.40 10.55 -6.19
CA ALA A 186 -2.85 10.61 -6.11
C ALA A 186 -3.37 11.96 -6.61
#